data_d90554c70d0e2a4c175c0507c00c9bf8
#
_entry.id   d90554c70d0e2a4c175c0507c00c9bf8
#
_cell.length_a   1.000
_cell.length_b   1.000
_cell.length_c   1.000
_cell.angle_alpha   90.00
_cell.angle_beta   90.00
_cell.angle_gamma   90.00
#
_symmetry.space_group_name_H-M   'P 1'
#
loop_
_entity.id
_entity.type
_entity.pdbx_description
1 polymer ?
#
loop_
_entity_poly.entity_id
_entity_poly.type
_entity_poly.pdbx_seq_one_letter_code
_entity_poly.pdbx_strand_id
1 'polypeptide(L)'
;MSELMSRLFEMQSVSVSYGSGYVLRDVSFRVNENDFIGVIGPNGGGKTTLLRVILGLIKPVSGNIMFSSDLAEGKSIGYLPQLSTGDNHYPVTVTDVILSGMMIRKKIISKMSSADRKKASQVIDELGLSALARASLSELSGGQLQRVFLGRAIIGDPRLLLLDEPGNFVDSNFENDFYEKLRILNKRMAILMVSHDIGMISSHVKSYACVNMGLHYHPSSEITNEQLLSYGCPVQLITHGDVPHTVLKTHD
;
A
#
# COMPACT_ATOMS: atom_id res chain seq x y z
N MET A 1 -6.53 -18.95 -21.39
CA MET A 1 -6.50 -19.59 -20.06
C MET A 1 -5.34 -19.10 -19.19
N SER A 2 -4.19 -18.66 -19.76
CA SER A 2 -3.05 -18.17 -18.95
C SER A 2 -3.25 -16.77 -18.35
N GLU A 3 -4.00 -15.88 -19.01
CA GLU A 3 -4.24 -14.50 -18.48
C GLU A 3 -5.14 -14.45 -17.24
N LEU A 4 -6.01 -15.42 -17.03
CA LEU A 4 -6.87 -15.50 -15.84
C LEU A 4 -6.13 -15.99 -14.59
N MET A 5 -5.03 -16.72 -14.75
CA MET A 5 -4.26 -17.26 -13.60
C MET A 5 -3.32 -16.24 -12.95
N SER A 6 -2.96 -15.15 -13.64
CA SER A 6 -2.08 -14.11 -13.09
C SER A 6 -2.83 -12.92 -12.47
N ARG A 7 -4.15 -12.81 -12.70
CA ARG A 7 -4.95 -11.68 -12.23
C ARG A 7 -5.36 -11.87 -10.77
N LEU A 8 -5.05 -10.89 -9.94
CA LEU A 8 -5.48 -10.86 -8.55
C LEU A 8 -6.87 -10.23 -8.40
N PHE A 9 -7.09 -9.06 -9.02
CA PHE A 9 -8.42 -8.48 -9.09
C PHE A 9 -8.59 -7.59 -10.33
N GLU A 10 -9.85 -7.31 -10.66
CA GLU A 10 -10.23 -6.38 -11.71
C GLU A 10 -11.45 -5.57 -11.28
N MET A 11 -11.35 -4.27 -11.43
CA MET A 11 -12.45 -3.31 -11.29
C MET A 11 -12.98 -2.97 -12.66
N GLN A 12 -14.31 -2.93 -12.82
CA GLN A 12 -14.99 -2.60 -14.07
C GLN A 12 -15.99 -1.49 -13.82
N SER A 13 -15.74 -0.31 -14.40
CA SER A 13 -16.60 0.88 -14.33
C SER A 13 -17.08 1.24 -12.91
N VAL A 14 -16.16 1.10 -11.95
CA VAL A 14 -16.45 1.31 -10.53
C VAL A 14 -16.57 2.80 -10.23
N SER A 15 -17.70 3.19 -9.60
CA SER A 15 -17.89 4.54 -9.11
C SER A 15 -18.23 4.55 -7.62
N VAL A 16 -17.70 5.57 -6.92
CA VAL A 16 -17.91 5.80 -5.47
C VAL A 16 -18.34 7.23 -5.25
N SER A 17 -19.36 7.44 -4.42
CA SER A 17 -19.87 8.75 -4.06
C SER A 17 -20.03 8.87 -2.56
N TYR A 18 -19.73 10.05 -2.02
CA TYR A 18 -20.05 10.46 -0.65
C TYR A 18 -21.04 11.64 -0.73
N GLY A 19 -22.32 11.37 -0.44
CA GLY A 19 -23.38 12.38 -0.56
C GLY A 19 -23.64 12.78 -2.02
N SER A 20 -23.44 14.04 -2.38
CA SER A 20 -23.77 14.58 -3.71
C SER A 20 -22.64 14.50 -4.74
N GLY A 21 -21.43 14.07 -4.36
CA GLY A 21 -20.25 14.10 -5.23
C GLY A 21 -19.61 12.74 -5.47
N TYR A 22 -19.15 12.50 -6.69
CA TYR A 22 -18.29 11.34 -6.98
C TYR A 22 -16.86 11.61 -6.48
N VAL A 23 -16.29 10.60 -5.82
CA VAL A 23 -14.86 10.56 -5.45
C VAL A 23 -14.09 9.65 -6.41
N LEU A 24 -14.73 8.58 -6.89
CA LEU A 24 -14.26 7.78 -8.00
C LEU A 24 -15.39 7.67 -9.01
N ARG A 25 -15.07 7.80 -10.30
CA ARG A 25 -16.05 7.75 -11.38
C ARG A 25 -15.54 6.90 -12.53
N ASP A 26 -16.28 5.85 -12.87
CA ASP A 26 -16.03 4.95 -14.00
C ASP A 26 -14.61 4.38 -14.01
N VAL A 27 -14.12 3.94 -12.86
CA VAL A 27 -12.77 3.41 -12.70
C VAL A 27 -12.72 1.96 -13.16
N SER A 28 -11.88 1.70 -14.17
CA SER A 28 -11.54 0.36 -14.60
C SER A 28 -10.05 0.13 -14.39
N PHE A 29 -9.70 -0.91 -13.61
CA PHE A 29 -8.33 -1.15 -13.16
C PHE A 29 -8.09 -2.62 -12.89
N ARG A 30 -6.94 -3.13 -13.32
CA ARG A 30 -6.53 -4.52 -13.11
C ARG A 30 -5.20 -4.58 -12.36
N VAL A 31 -5.09 -5.55 -11.47
CA VAL A 31 -3.83 -5.88 -10.77
C VAL A 31 -3.54 -7.36 -10.93
N ASN A 32 -2.31 -7.66 -11.30
CA ASN A 32 -1.81 -9.02 -11.50
C ASN A 32 -0.83 -9.41 -10.38
N GLU A 33 -0.47 -10.70 -10.34
CA GLU A 33 0.58 -11.18 -9.46
C GLU A 33 1.90 -10.46 -9.75
N ASN A 34 2.65 -10.18 -8.69
CA ASN A 34 3.95 -9.51 -8.74
C ASN A 34 3.95 -8.08 -9.32
N ASP A 35 2.78 -7.46 -9.54
CA ASP A 35 2.73 -6.03 -9.85
C ASP A 35 3.29 -5.22 -8.68
N PHE A 36 4.00 -4.13 -9.00
CA PHE A 36 4.34 -3.08 -8.05
C PHE A 36 3.90 -1.76 -8.64
N ILE A 37 2.75 -1.28 -8.19
CA ILE A 37 2.06 -0.14 -8.79
C ILE A 37 2.10 1.04 -7.82
N GLY A 38 2.65 2.16 -8.28
CA GLY A 38 2.54 3.45 -7.61
C GLY A 38 1.18 4.09 -7.89
N VAL A 39 0.37 4.31 -6.86
CA VAL A 39 -0.90 5.04 -6.96
C VAL A 39 -0.63 6.50 -6.64
N ILE A 40 -0.71 7.35 -7.66
CA ILE A 40 -0.39 8.78 -7.59
C ILE A 40 -1.61 9.63 -7.89
N GLY A 41 -1.54 10.91 -7.58
CA GLY A 41 -2.62 11.87 -7.86
C GLY A 41 -2.74 12.94 -6.80
N PRO A 42 -3.61 13.95 -7.00
CA PRO A 42 -3.78 15.06 -6.08
C PRO A 42 -4.37 14.63 -4.73
N ASN A 43 -4.20 15.48 -3.72
CA ASN A 43 -4.91 15.31 -2.46
C ASN A 43 -6.43 15.42 -2.72
N GLY A 44 -7.19 14.52 -2.10
CA GLY A 44 -8.63 14.41 -2.39
C GLY A 44 -8.99 13.72 -3.72
N GLY A 45 -8.03 13.34 -4.55
CA GLY A 45 -8.26 12.68 -5.86
C GLY A 45 -8.85 11.28 -5.79
N GLY A 46 -9.02 10.68 -4.60
CA GLY A 46 -9.65 9.37 -4.41
C GLY A 46 -8.72 8.20 -4.14
N LYS A 47 -7.41 8.44 -3.96
CA LYS A 47 -6.39 7.39 -3.73
C LYS A 47 -6.72 6.47 -2.55
N THR A 48 -6.91 7.02 -1.35
CA THR A 48 -7.31 6.25 -0.15
C THR A 48 -8.69 5.60 -0.33
N THR A 49 -9.61 6.25 -1.05
CA THR A 49 -10.92 5.67 -1.38
C THR A 49 -10.76 4.44 -2.27
N LEU A 50 -9.87 4.48 -3.26
CA LEU A 50 -9.55 3.32 -4.10
C LEU A 50 -9.07 2.14 -3.25
N LEU A 51 -8.13 2.37 -2.30
CA LEU A 51 -7.67 1.31 -1.39
C LEU A 51 -8.81 0.77 -0.52
N ARG A 52 -9.65 1.63 0.02
CA ARG A 52 -10.81 1.22 0.86
C ARG A 52 -11.83 0.39 0.08
N VAL A 53 -12.02 0.68 -1.20
CA VAL A 53 -12.88 -0.10 -2.09
C VAL A 53 -12.28 -1.49 -2.33
N ILE A 54 -10.98 -1.58 -2.60
CA ILE A 54 -10.27 -2.86 -2.78
C ILE A 54 -10.31 -3.69 -1.48
N LEU A 55 -10.23 -3.04 -0.32
CA LEU A 55 -10.39 -3.69 1.00
C LEU A 55 -11.82 -4.13 1.32
N GLY A 56 -12.81 -3.75 0.48
CA GLY A 56 -14.21 -4.02 0.75
C GLY A 56 -14.81 -3.17 1.89
N LEU A 57 -14.10 -2.14 2.34
CA LEU A 57 -14.56 -1.22 3.40
C LEU A 57 -15.59 -0.21 2.88
N ILE A 58 -15.60 0.02 1.56
CA ILE A 58 -16.56 0.90 0.88
C ILE A 58 -17.14 0.12 -0.29
N LYS A 59 -18.47 0.09 -0.37
CA LYS A 59 -19.17 -0.49 -1.51
C LYS A 59 -19.32 0.57 -2.61
N PRO A 60 -18.98 0.23 -3.88
CA PRO A 60 -19.24 1.13 -5.00
C PRO A 60 -20.73 1.36 -5.21
N VAL A 61 -21.09 2.53 -5.74
CA VAL A 61 -22.47 2.87 -6.13
C VAL A 61 -22.80 2.29 -7.51
N SER A 62 -21.79 2.03 -8.35
CA SER A 62 -21.92 1.32 -9.63
C SER A 62 -20.62 0.62 -9.99
N GLY A 63 -20.69 -0.26 -10.98
CA GLY A 63 -19.57 -1.10 -11.41
C GLY A 63 -19.41 -2.35 -10.57
N ASN A 64 -18.39 -3.14 -10.88
CA ASN A 64 -18.13 -4.42 -10.23
C ASN A 64 -16.63 -4.60 -9.93
N ILE A 65 -16.33 -5.38 -8.89
CA ILE A 65 -14.98 -5.81 -8.55
C ILE A 65 -14.95 -7.33 -8.53
N MET A 66 -14.10 -7.90 -9.36
CA MET A 66 -13.89 -9.34 -9.44
C MET A 66 -12.53 -9.67 -8.84
N PHE A 67 -12.52 -10.47 -7.79
CA PHE A 67 -11.30 -10.98 -7.18
C PHE A 67 -11.01 -12.39 -7.68
N SER A 68 -9.72 -12.74 -7.73
CA SER A 68 -9.31 -14.15 -7.88
C SER A 68 -9.82 -14.97 -6.69
N SER A 69 -9.91 -16.30 -6.86
CA SER A 69 -10.30 -17.20 -5.77
C SER A 69 -9.47 -16.99 -4.50
N ASP A 70 -8.17 -16.74 -4.67
CA ASP A 70 -7.22 -16.54 -3.56
C ASP A 70 -7.48 -15.25 -2.77
N LEU A 71 -8.05 -14.22 -3.42
CA LEU A 71 -8.40 -12.95 -2.79
C LEU A 71 -9.86 -12.86 -2.36
N ALA A 72 -10.77 -13.65 -2.99
CA ALA A 72 -12.21 -13.57 -2.78
C ALA A 72 -12.63 -13.80 -1.32
N GLU A 73 -11.82 -14.54 -0.53
CA GLU A 73 -12.08 -14.76 0.88
C GLU A 73 -11.64 -13.61 1.79
N GLY A 74 -11.11 -12.49 1.26
CA GLY A 74 -10.67 -11.31 2.02
C GLY A 74 -9.46 -11.52 2.93
N LYS A 75 -8.93 -12.75 3.00
CA LYS A 75 -7.86 -13.15 3.94
C LYS A 75 -6.45 -12.94 3.37
N SER A 76 -6.34 -12.51 2.13
CA SER A 76 -5.08 -12.45 1.38
C SER A 76 -4.65 -11.04 1.01
N ILE A 77 -5.24 -10.00 1.65
CA ILE A 77 -4.85 -8.61 1.48
C ILE A 77 -4.19 -8.13 2.78
N GLY A 78 -2.94 -7.67 2.68
CA GLY A 78 -2.27 -6.94 3.74
C GLY A 78 -2.49 -5.44 3.56
N TYR A 79 -2.64 -4.70 4.66
CA TYR A 79 -2.85 -3.27 4.60
C TYR A 79 -2.01 -2.54 5.65
N LEU A 80 -1.21 -1.59 5.17
CA LEU A 80 -0.50 -0.60 5.98
C LEU A 80 -1.20 0.74 5.77
N PRO A 81 -1.97 1.22 6.77
CA PRO A 81 -2.60 2.53 6.71
C PRO A 81 -1.57 3.65 6.84
N GLN A 82 -1.95 4.85 6.44
CA GLN A 82 -1.20 6.06 6.78
C GLN A 82 -1.08 6.17 8.31
N LEU A 83 0.16 6.21 8.80
CA LEU A 83 0.42 6.33 10.22
C LEU A 83 0.32 7.80 10.63
N SER A 84 -0.65 8.11 11.50
CA SER A 84 -0.67 9.38 12.19
C SER A 84 0.28 9.33 13.39
N THR A 85 0.95 10.45 13.68
CA THR A 85 1.82 10.62 14.85
C THR A 85 1.05 10.72 16.18
N GLY A 86 -0.16 10.15 16.23
CA GLY A 86 -1.01 10.10 17.42
C GLY A 86 -0.54 9.07 18.44
N ASP A 87 -1.07 9.17 19.65
CA ASP A 87 -0.72 8.44 20.87
C ASP A 87 -0.27 6.98 20.67
N ASN A 88 1.05 6.76 20.62
CA ASN A 88 1.68 5.44 20.64
C ASN A 88 1.80 4.87 22.07
N HIS A 89 0.99 5.36 23.01
CA HIS A 89 1.04 4.98 24.43
C HIS A 89 0.34 3.66 24.77
N TYR A 90 0.08 2.81 23.76
CA TYR A 90 -0.47 1.48 24.01
C TYR A 90 0.60 0.56 24.61
N PRO A 91 0.32 -0.12 25.74
CA PRO A 91 1.25 -1.06 26.39
C PRO A 91 1.29 -2.41 25.63
N VAL A 92 1.62 -2.34 24.35
CA VAL A 92 1.74 -3.52 23.45
C VAL A 92 3.15 -3.59 22.90
N THR A 93 3.67 -4.81 22.76
CA THR A 93 5.01 -5.02 22.22
C THR A 93 4.99 -5.13 20.69
N VAL A 94 6.15 -4.95 20.08
CA VAL A 94 6.37 -5.23 18.64
C VAL A 94 5.83 -6.59 18.25
N THR A 95 6.13 -7.62 19.03
CA THR A 95 5.64 -8.99 18.80
C THR A 95 4.12 -9.06 18.81
N ASP A 96 3.45 -8.41 19.77
CA ASP A 96 1.99 -8.43 19.88
C ASP A 96 1.31 -7.76 18.69
N VAL A 97 1.86 -6.63 18.24
CA VAL A 97 1.33 -5.91 17.06
C VAL A 97 1.48 -6.76 15.80
N ILE A 98 2.65 -7.35 15.57
CA ILE A 98 2.85 -8.20 14.38
C ILE A 98 1.93 -9.42 14.45
N LEU A 99 1.83 -10.10 15.59
CA LEU A 99 0.92 -11.24 15.79
C LEU A 99 -0.55 -10.88 15.54
N SER A 100 -0.96 -9.64 15.84
CA SER A 100 -2.33 -9.20 15.62
C SER A 100 -2.76 -9.32 14.14
N GLY A 101 -1.83 -9.24 13.19
CA GLY A 101 -2.09 -9.46 11.77
C GLY A 101 -2.59 -10.86 11.42
N MET A 102 -2.34 -11.86 12.28
CA MET A 102 -2.87 -13.22 12.11
C MET A 102 -4.34 -13.34 12.52
N MET A 103 -4.87 -12.39 13.30
CA MET A 103 -6.25 -12.49 13.84
C MET A 103 -7.30 -12.42 12.74
N ILE A 104 -7.02 -11.77 11.61
CA ILE A 104 -7.93 -11.69 10.46
C ILE A 104 -8.25 -13.10 9.91
N ARG A 105 -7.31 -14.04 10.04
CA ARG A 105 -7.45 -15.42 9.55
C ARG A 105 -8.00 -16.40 10.59
N LYS A 106 -8.05 -16.00 11.85
CA LYS A 106 -8.45 -16.84 12.97
C LYS A 106 -9.82 -16.46 13.50
N LYS A 107 -10.52 -17.42 14.07
CA LYS A 107 -11.71 -17.12 14.88
C LYS A 107 -11.27 -16.26 16.09
N ILE A 108 -12.08 -15.26 16.43
CA ILE A 108 -11.81 -14.22 17.45
C ILE A 108 -11.30 -14.77 18.79
N ILE A 109 -11.60 -16.05 19.12
CA ILE A 109 -11.27 -16.70 20.40
C ILE A 109 -10.07 -17.66 20.28
N SER A 110 -9.39 -17.73 19.13
CA SER A 110 -8.26 -18.67 18.96
C SER A 110 -7.00 -18.17 19.65
N LYS A 111 -6.42 -18.99 20.54
CA LYS A 111 -5.10 -18.71 21.10
C LYS A 111 -4.02 -18.76 20.01
N MET A 112 -3.02 -17.87 20.13
CA MET A 112 -1.84 -17.91 19.25
C MET A 112 -1.03 -19.19 19.50
N SER A 113 -0.80 -19.96 18.45
CA SER A 113 -0.05 -21.22 18.51
C SER A 113 1.47 -20.95 18.54
N SER A 114 2.25 -21.99 18.83
CA SER A 114 3.72 -21.93 18.73
C SER A 114 4.19 -21.64 17.28
N ALA A 115 3.46 -22.17 16.29
CA ALA A 115 3.72 -21.89 14.88
C ALA A 115 3.52 -20.40 14.53
N ASP A 116 2.46 -19.76 15.08
CA ASP A 116 2.22 -18.31 14.86
C ASP A 116 3.36 -17.47 15.46
N ARG A 117 3.81 -17.81 16.66
CA ARG A 117 4.93 -17.12 17.33
C ARG A 117 6.23 -17.31 16.56
N LYS A 118 6.50 -18.50 16.03
CA LYS A 118 7.65 -18.77 15.17
C LYS A 118 7.59 -17.92 13.91
N LYS A 119 6.43 -17.82 13.29
CA LYS A 119 6.23 -16.98 12.11
C LYS A 119 6.42 -15.49 12.41
N ALA A 120 5.91 -15.02 13.56
CA ALA A 120 6.15 -13.64 13.99
C ALA A 120 7.65 -13.35 14.18
N SER A 121 8.39 -14.27 14.80
CA SER A 121 9.85 -14.15 14.93
C SER A 121 10.54 -14.04 13.58
N GLN A 122 10.15 -14.85 12.60
CA GLN A 122 10.70 -14.78 11.24
C GLN A 122 10.44 -13.42 10.56
N VAL A 123 9.21 -12.90 10.68
CA VAL A 123 8.85 -11.58 10.13
C VAL A 123 9.62 -10.46 10.85
N ILE A 124 9.77 -10.55 12.16
CA ILE A 124 10.55 -9.61 12.98
C ILE A 124 12.02 -9.58 12.49
N ASP A 125 12.61 -10.75 12.25
CA ASP A 125 13.99 -10.87 11.74
C ASP A 125 14.10 -10.31 10.31
N GLU A 126 13.16 -10.66 9.40
CA GLU A 126 13.11 -10.17 8.03
C GLU A 126 13.07 -8.63 7.97
N LEU A 127 12.39 -8.01 8.93
CA LEU A 127 12.25 -6.55 9.01
C LEU A 127 13.36 -5.86 9.82
N GLY A 128 14.33 -6.61 10.36
CA GLY A 128 15.42 -6.07 11.15
C GLY A 128 14.98 -5.51 12.51
N LEU A 129 13.98 -6.13 13.14
CA LEU A 129 13.38 -5.70 14.41
C LEU A 129 13.71 -6.64 15.58
N SER A 130 14.64 -7.60 15.41
CA SER A 130 14.92 -8.65 16.41
C SER A 130 15.30 -8.09 17.78
N ALA A 131 16.13 -7.05 17.83
CA ALA A 131 16.51 -6.38 19.07
C ALA A 131 15.34 -5.65 19.75
N LEU A 132 14.28 -5.36 19.02
CA LEU A 132 13.11 -4.58 19.46
C LEU A 132 11.87 -5.44 19.68
N ALA A 133 11.96 -6.77 19.55
CA ALA A 133 10.82 -7.68 19.61
C ALA A 133 9.93 -7.51 20.85
N ARG A 134 10.52 -7.13 21.98
CA ARG A 134 9.85 -6.91 23.28
C ARG A 134 9.66 -5.44 23.63
N ALA A 135 10.17 -4.52 22.83
CA ALA A 135 10.02 -3.08 23.04
C ALA A 135 8.55 -2.67 22.89
N SER A 136 8.15 -1.65 23.64
CA SER A 136 6.86 -0.99 23.49
C SER A 136 6.85 -0.14 22.21
N LEU A 137 5.68 0.06 21.60
CA LEU A 137 5.57 0.93 20.42
C LEU A 137 6.02 2.37 20.70
N SER A 138 5.85 2.85 21.95
CA SER A 138 6.28 4.19 22.36
C SER A 138 7.80 4.40 22.40
N GLU A 139 8.58 3.32 22.40
CA GLU A 139 10.05 3.35 22.40
C GLU A 139 10.65 3.38 21.00
N LEU A 140 9.79 3.24 19.95
CA LEU A 140 10.23 3.10 18.58
C LEU A 140 10.35 4.45 17.86
N SER A 141 11.36 4.57 17.00
CA SER A 141 11.39 5.65 16.01
C SER A 141 10.24 5.47 14.98
N GLY A 142 9.87 6.55 14.29
CA GLY A 142 8.82 6.50 13.26
C GLY A 142 9.04 5.40 12.23
N GLY A 143 10.27 5.25 11.77
CA GLY A 143 10.59 4.22 10.81
C GLY A 143 10.56 2.80 11.37
N GLN A 144 11.00 2.59 12.63
CA GLN A 144 10.85 1.30 13.31
C GLN A 144 9.37 0.94 13.46
N LEU A 145 8.55 1.92 13.85
CA LEU A 145 7.11 1.76 13.98
C LEU A 145 6.47 1.32 12.65
N GLN A 146 6.89 1.93 11.55
CA GLN A 146 6.40 1.55 10.24
C GLN A 146 6.79 0.13 9.85
N ARG A 147 8.02 -0.32 10.12
CA ARG A 147 8.40 -1.72 9.91
C ARG A 147 7.54 -2.67 10.74
N VAL A 148 7.15 -2.28 11.96
CA VAL A 148 6.24 -3.07 12.80
C VAL A 148 4.86 -3.21 12.13
N PHE A 149 4.28 -2.11 11.63
CA PHE A 149 2.99 -2.17 10.93
C PHE A 149 3.09 -2.87 9.58
N LEU A 150 4.23 -2.78 8.88
CA LEU A 150 4.51 -3.60 7.71
C LEU A 150 4.51 -5.09 8.09
N GLY A 151 5.19 -5.45 9.17
CA GLY A 151 5.21 -6.82 9.71
C GLY A 151 3.81 -7.34 10.02
N ARG A 152 2.98 -6.52 10.64
CA ARG A 152 1.56 -6.81 10.87
C ARG A 152 0.81 -7.07 9.56
N ALA A 153 1.07 -6.27 8.53
CA ALA A 153 0.39 -6.41 7.24
C ALA A 153 0.80 -7.69 6.49
N ILE A 154 2.08 -8.12 6.61
CA ILE A 154 2.61 -9.24 5.82
C ILE A 154 2.62 -10.60 6.55
N ILE A 155 2.44 -10.65 7.86
CA ILE A 155 2.53 -11.90 8.63
C ILE A 155 1.54 -12.96 8.15
N GLY A 156 0.42 -12.54 7.57
CA GLY A 156 -0.59 -13.40 6.98
C GLY A 156 -0.21 -13.99 5.62
N ASP A 157 0.98 -13.76 5.06
CA ASP A 157 1.38 -14.07 3.68
C ASP A 157 0.31 -13.59 2.67
N PRO A 158 0.05 -12.28 2.60
CA PRO A 158 -0.93 -11.77 1.66
C PRO A 158 -0.45 -11.95 0.21
N ARG A 159 -1.41 -12.08 -0.72
CA ARG A 159 -1.12 -12.04 -2.16
C ARG A 159 -1.05 -10.62 -2.69
N LEU A 160 -1.69 -9.68 -1.98
CA LEU A 160 -1.72 -8.26 -2.30
C LEU A 160 -1.41 -7.45 -1.03
N LEU A 161 -0.47 -6.52 -1.13
CA LEU A 161 -0.12 -5.56 -0.08
C LEU A 161 -0.53 -4.16 -0.52
N LEU A 162 -1.37 -3.51 0.27
CA LEU A 162 -1.79 -2.13 0.07
C LEU A 162 -1.06 -1.24 1.07
N LEU A 163 -0.41 -0.19 0.59
CA LEU A 163 0.32 0.79 1.38
C LEU A 163 -0.27 2.18 1.15
N ASP A 164 -0.73 2.83 2.21
CA ASP A 164 -1.32 4.18 2.13
C ASP A 164 -0.33 5.20 2.68
N GLU A 165 0.41 5.89 1.80
CA GLU A 165 1.43 6.89 2.10
C GLU A 165 2.47 6.41 3.14
N PRO A 166 3.20 5.33 2.85
CA PRO A 166 4.15 4.76 3.81
C PRO A 166 5.40 5.62 4.04
N GLY A 167 5.64 6.68 3.28
CA GLY A 167 6.92 7.40 3.16
C GLY A 167 7.07 8.69 3.97
N ASN A 168 6.39 8.90 5.08
CA ASN A 168 6.59 10.10 5.92
C ASN A 168 7.83 9.97 6.84
N PHE A 169 9.01 9.69 6.25
CA PHE A 169 10.25 9.53 7.03
C PHE A 169 11.12 10.78 7.05
N VAL A 170 11.83 10.93 8.17
CA VAL A 170 12.80 12.00 8.39
C VAL A 170 14.22 11.59 7.94
N ASP A 171 14.47 10.28 7.71
CA ASP A 171 15.80 9.73 7.45
C ASP A 171 15.84 8.97 6.12
N SER A 172 16.64 9.47 5.16
CA SER A 172 16.79 8.90 3.82
C SER A 172 17.42 7.51 3.80
N ASN A 173 18.29 7.16 4.75
CA ASN A 173 18.91 5.84 4.83
C ASN A 173 17.87 4.78 5.23
N PHE A 174 17.00 5.15 6.14
CA PHE A 174 15.89 4.30 6.59
C PHE A 174 14.89 4.04 5.46
N GLU A 175 14.65 5.04 4.67
CA GLU A 175 13.75 5.01 3.53
C GLU A 175 14.22 4.04 2.45
N ASN A 176 15.48 4.13 2.03
CA ASN A 176 16.07 3.22 1.05
C ASN A 176 15.96 1.75 1.51
N ASP A 177 16.26 1.45 2.79
CA ASP A 177 16.11 0.10 3.33
C ASP A 177 14.65 -0.38 3.33
N PHE A 178 13.69 0.51 3.60
CA PHE A 178 12.27 0.19 3.54
C PHE A 178 11.83 -0.19 2.13
N TYR A 179 12.21 0.58 1.10
CA TYR A 179 11.88 0.28 -0.29
C TYR A 179 12.58 -0.99 -0.78
N GLU A 180 13.82 -1.27 -0.38
CA GLU A 180 14.49 -2.53 -0.68
C GLU A 180 13.74 -3.73 -0.08
N LYS A 181 13.20 -3.61 1.14
CA LYS A 181 12.33 -4.63 1.72
C LYS A 181 11.05 -4.83 0.91
N LEU A 182 10.42 -3.75 0.45
CA LEU A 182 9.25 -3.84 -0.44
C LEU A 182 9.60 -4.53 -1.76
N ARG A 183 10.77 -4.28 -2.34
CA ARG A 183 11.24 -4.94 -3.55
C ARG A 183 11.43 -6.46 -3.35
N ILE A 184 11.95 -6.86 -2.19
CA ILE A 184 12.07 -8.28 -1.82
C ILE A 184 10.68 -8.91 -1.66
N LEU A 185 9.76 -8.23 -0.97
CA LEU A 185 8.37 -8.68 -0.78
C LEU A 185 7.62 -8.81 -2.10
N ASN A 186 7.87 -7.91 -3.06
CA ASN A 186 7.22 -7.96 -4.39
C ASN A 186 7.55 -9.21 -5.20
N LYS A 187 8.58 -9.97 -4.83
CA LYS A 187 8.87 -11.27 -5.48
C LYS A 187 7.80 -12.33 -5.16
N ARG A 188 7.02 -12.12 -4.09
CA ARG A 188 6.03 -13.10 -3.59
C ARG A 188 4.60 -12.56 -3.47
N MET A 189 4.40 -11.25 -3.63
CA MET A 189 3.09 -10.59 -3.56
C MET A 189 3.04 -9.36 -4.45
N ALA A 190 1.86 -9.00 -4.94
CA ALA A 190 1.65 -7.71 -5.59
C ALA A 190 1.64 -6.59 -4.55
N ILE A 191 2.06 -5.38 -4.95
CA ILE A 191 2.08 -4.19 -4.09
C ILE A 191 1.39 -3.04 -4.81
N LEU A 192 0.41 -2.43 -4.14
CA LEU A 192 -0.15 -1.13 -4.49
C LEU A 192 0.28 -0.12 -3.43
N MET A 193 1.00 0.91 -3.84
CA MET A 193 1.52 1.92 -2.92
C MET A 193 1.03 3.31 -3.31
N VAL A 194 0.22 3.90 -2.46
CA VAL A 194 -0.14 5.32 -2.58
C VAL A 194 1.05 6.16 -2.14
N SER A 195 1.45 7.10 -3.00
CA SER A 195 2.49 8.08 -2.68
C SER A 195 2.17 9.42 -3.33
N HIS A 196 2.59 10.50 -2.68
CA HIS A 196 2.60 11.83 -3.26
C HIS A 196 3.99 12.21 -3.80
N ASP A 197 5.03 11.44 -3.52
CA ASP A 197 6.40 11.62 -4.02
C ASP A 197 6.72 10.61 -5.13
N ILE A 198 6.56 11.08 -6.39
CA ILE A 198 6.85 10.25 -7.58
C ILE A 198 8.36 10.05 -7.74
N GLY A 199 9.16 11.07 -7.43
CA GLY A 199 10.61 11.00 -7.58
C GLY A 199 11.20 9.82 -6.81
N MET A 200 10.75 9.68 -5.58
CA MET A 200 11.21 8.63 -4.68
C MET A 200 10.75 7.23 -5.09
N ILE A 201 9.49 7.07 -5.49
CA ILE A 201 8.95 5.75 -5.82
C ILE A 201 9.32 5.29 -7.23
N SER A 202 9.78 6.18 -8.13
CA SER A 202 10.03 5.89 -9.54
C SER A 202 11.05 4.77 -9.76
N SER A 203 12.05 4.66 -8.91
CA SER A 203 13.08 3.60 -8.97
C SER A 203 12.61 2.24 -8.44
N HIS A 204 11.43 2.18 -7.82
CA HIS A 204 10.95 1.00 -7.11
C HIS A 204 9.70 0.38 -7.74
N VAL A 205 8.82 1.20 -8.32
CA VAL A 205 7.58 0.73 -8.94
C VAL A 205 7.82 0.26 -10.38
N LYS A 206 6.92 -0.59 -10.88
CA LYS A 206 6.94 -1.09 -12.26
C LYS A 206 5.99 -0.30 -13.16
N SER A 207 4.98 0.34 -12.58
CA SER A 207 3.92 1.04 -13.29
C SER A 207 3.21 2.04 -12.37
N TYR A 208 2.40 2.91 -12.94
CA TYR A 208 1.63 3.90 -12.20
C TYR A 208 0.13 3.78 -12.45
N ALA A 209 -0.66 4.12 -11.44
CA ALA A 209 -2.09 4.39 -11.52
C ALA A 209 -2.32 5.84 -11.08
N CYS A 210 -2.60 6.75 -12.02
CA CYS A 210 -2.92 8.14 -11.75
C CYS A 210 -4.40 8.26 -11.41
N VAL A 211 -4.71 8.68 -10.16
CA VAL A 211 -6.08 8.75 -9.65
C VAL A 211 -6.47 10.20 -9.40
N ASN A 212 -7.46 10.68 -10.15
CA ASN A 212 -8.11 11.96 -9.97
C ASN A 212 -9.58 11.85 -10.41
N MET A 213 -10.45 11.45 -9.52
CA MET A 213 -11.81 10.92 -9.76
C MET A 213 -11.86 9.74 -10.72
N GLY A 214 -11.23 9.82 -11.88
CA GLY A 214 -10.94 8.71 -12.79
C GLY A 214 -9.62 8.02 -12.44
N LEU A 215 -9.28 6.98 -13.21
CA LEU A 215 -8.00 6.30 -13.08
C LEU A 215 -7.39 6.09 -14.47
N HIS A 216 -6.12 6.52 -14.61
CA HIS A 216 -5.31 6.25 -15.79
C HIS A 216 -4.14 5.35 -15.42
N TYR A 217 -4.10 4.15 -16.00
CA TYR A 217 -3.02 3.20 -15.78
C TYR A 217 -1.89 3.43 -16.78
N HIS A 218 -0.67 3.57 -16.29
CA HIS A 218 0.54 3.72 -17.08
C HIS A 218 1.46 2.51 -16.85
N PRO A 219 1.70 1.66 -17.89
CA PRO A 219 2.38 0.37 -17.72
C PRO A 219 3.92 0.47 -17.68
N SER A 220 4.47 1.62 -17.29
CA SER A 220 5.91 1.86 -17.17
C SER A 220 6.22 2.60 -15.87
N SER A 221 7.44 2.43 -15.37
CA SER A 221 7.99 3.24 -14.28
C SER A 221 8.47 4.63 -14.76
N GLU A 222 8.65 4.80 -16.07
CA GLU A 222 8.98 6.08 -16.67
C GLU A 222 7.70 6.80 -17.08
N ILE A 223 7.44 7.95 -16.49
CA ILE A 223 6.29 8.80 -16.78
C ILE A 223 6.78 10.23 -17.08
N THR A 224 6.28 10.81 -18.17
CA THR A 224 6.64 12.18 -18.57
C THR A 224 5.68 13.21 -17.96
N ASN A 225 6.15 14.47 -17.84
CA ASN A 225 5.28 15.57 -17.41
C ASN A 225 4.06 15.76 -18.34
N GLU A 226 4.21 15.55 -19.64
CA GLU A 226 3.10 15.63 -20.61
C GLU A 226 2.04 14.56 -20.34
N GLN A 227 2.46 13.34 -20.02
CA GLN A 227 1.55 12.26 -19.64
C GLN A 227 0.82 12.56 -18.33
N LEU A 228 1.53 13.05 -17.31
CA LEU A 228 0.92 13.45 -16.05
C LEU A 228 -0.13 14.55 -16.25
N LEU A 229 0.17 15.56 -17.06
CA LEU A 229 -0.78 16.63 -17.39
C LEU A 229 -1.99 16.10 -18.16
N SER A 230 -1.79 15.18 -19.12
CA SER A 230 -2.89 14.56 -19.87
C SER A 230 -3.84 13.74 -19.00
N TYR A 231 -3.33 13.16 -17.90
CA TYR A 231 -4.13 12.42 -16.92
C TYR A 231 -4.80 13.33 -15.87
N GLY A 232 -4.69 14.66 -16.02
CA GLY A 232 -5.19 15.61 -15.03
C GLY A 232 -4.50 15.47 -13.68
N CYS A 233 -3.26 14.96 -13.67
CA CYS A 233 -2.44 14.81 -12.48
C CYS A 233 -1.62 16.11 -12.29
N PRO A 234 -1.91 16.97 -11.30
CA PRO A 234 -1.25 18.26 -11.11
C PRO A 234 0.16 18.14 -10.51
N VAL A 235 0.78 16.98 -10.66
CA VAL A 235 2.14 16.71 -10.19
C VAL A 235 3.12 17.09 -11.29
N GLN A 236 4.13 17.90 -10.98
CA GLN A 236 5.24 18.21 -11.89
C GLN A 236 6.48 17.44 -11.43
N LEU A 237 7.09 16.69 -12.36
CA LEU A 237 8.42 16.16 -12.16
C LEU A 237 9.43 17.25 -12.51
N ILE A 238 10.23 17.69 -11.55
CA ILE A 238 11.38 18.54 -11.78
C ILE A 238 12.62 17.67 -11.71
N THR A 239 13.30 17.50 -12.84
CA THR A 239 14.58 16.80 -12.90
C THR A 239 15.72 17.79 -12.74
N HIS A 240 16.41 17.75 -11.61
CA HIS A 240 17.69 18.37 -11.43
C HIS A 240 18.74 17.26 -11.25
N GLY A 241 19.47 16.93 -12.34
CA GLY A 241 20.42 15.81 -12.36
C GLY A 241 19.75 14.44 -12.59
N ASP A 242 20.41 13.35 -12.17
CA ASP A 242 19.98 11.96 -12.43
C ASP A 242 18.81 11.48 -11.57
N VAL A 243 18.31 12.29 -10.64
CA VAL A 243 17.19 11.95 -9.75
C VAL A 243 16.05 12.96 -9.92
N PRO A 244 14.85 12.54 -10.36
CA PRO A 244 13.70 13.42 -10.45
C PRO A 244 13.16 13.78 -9.06
N HIS A 245 12.89 15.06 -8.82
CA HIS A 245 12.21 15.55 -7.63
C HIS A 245 10.79 16.02 -7.98
N THR A 246 9.85 15.82 -7.07
CA THR A 246 8.47 16.23 -7.25
C THR A 246 8.20 17.56 -6.56
N VAL A 247 7.63 18.52 -7.28
CA VAL A 247 7.12 19.78 -6.70
C VAL A 247 5.62 19.86 -6.94
N LEU A 248 4.84 19.95 -5.86
CA LEU A 248 3.42 20.27 -5.94
C LEU A 248 3.27 21.75 -6.32
N LYS A 249 2.50 22.05 -7.35
CA LYS A 249 2.07 23.44 -7.60
C LYS A 249 1.18 23.87 -6.45
N THR A 250 1.55 24.96 -5.77
CA THR A 250 0.63 25.70 -4.90
C THR A 250 -0.50 26.26 -5.75
N HIS A 251 -1.73 26.01 -5.34
CA HIS A 251 -2.89 26.69 -5.88
C HIS A 251 -2.88 28.13 -5.34
N ASP A 252 -2.76 29.12 -6.23
CA ASP A 252 -3.15 30.51 -5.99
C ASP A 252 -4.67 30.62 -5.99
#